data_73a1d2b07d2300064503bf3692748081
#
_entry.id   73a1d2b07d2300064503bf3692748081
#
_cell.length_a   1.000
_cell.length_b   1.000
_cell.length_c   1.000
_cell.angle_alpha   90.00
_cell.angle_beta   90.00
_cell.angle_gamma   90.00
#
_symmetry.space_group_name_H-M   'P 1'
#
loop_
_entity.id
_entity.type
_entity.pdbx_description
1 polymer ?
#
loop_
_entity_poly.entity_id
_entity_poly.type
_entity_poly.pdbx_seq_one_letter_code
_entity_poly.pdbx_strand_id
1 'polypeptide(L)'
;MLPLSTPARRITLLMGKPKSYHHGNLRGVLLESAIRLIAEVGPTAFTLREVARRAGVSHNAPYRHFRHKDDLLAAVATQGYHELTDAMTAAAEQESTPLDRLKQAGLAYVSFALRRPEHFTVMFDAPSSKQQRPEAADAAERAFSTLVGFVQECQEKKQLPPGDPMDFALLAWSWVHGIAKLAITGRLPHRSKAKVLKFAEFVIDQSLPTRPS
;
A
#
# COMPACT_ATOMS: atom_id res chain seq x y z
N MET A 1 45.22 -6.10 62.24
CA MET A 1 45.32 -6.51 60.82
C MET A 1 44.00 -6.17 60.17
N LEU A 2 43.90 -5.07 59.44
CA LEU A 2 42.70 -4.54 58.76
C LEU A 2 42.61 -5.12 57.38
N PRO A 3 41.40 -5.53 56.90
CA PRO A 3 41.22 -5.85 55.50
C PRO A 3 40.85 -4.63 54.66
N LEU A 4 41.44 -4.57 53.49
CA LEU A 4 41.36 -3.55 52.48
C LEU A 4 39.96 -3.39 51.88
N SER A 5 39.45 -2.18 51.79
CA SER A 5 38.22 -1.82 51.13
C SER A 5 38.45 -1.75 49.62
N THR A 6 37.61 -2.47 48.85
CA THR A 6 37.56 -2.41 47.39
C THR A 6 36.67 -1.26 46.95
N PRO A 7 37.06 -0.39 46.00
CA PRO A 7 36.18 0.69 45.52
C PRO A 7 35.16 0.16 44.54
N ALA A 8 33.90 0.52 44.76
CA ALA A 8 32.77 0.25 43.87
C ALA A 8 32.96 0.95 42.49
N ARG A 9 32.99 0.18 41.40
CA ARG A 9 32.95 0.70 40.04
C ARG A 9 31.58 1.32 39.75
N ARG A 10 31.54 2.64 39.59
CA ARG A 10 30.41 3.36 38.99
C ARG A 10 30.24 2.89 37.53
N ILE A 11 29.16 2.17 37.26
CA ILE A 11 28.71 1.88 35.89
C ILE A 11 28.03 3.16 35.40
N THR A 12 28.73 3.94 34.59
CA THR A 12 28.16 5.06 33.84
C THR A 12 27.33 4.46 32.69
N LEU A 13 25.99 4.44 32.82
CA LEU A 13 25.09 4.16 31.73
C LEU A 13 25.30 5.24 30.65
N LEU A 14 25.94 4.84 29.56
CA LEU A 14 25.99 5.65 28.34
C LEU A 14 24.58 5.67 27.74
N MET A 15 23.81 6.69 28.09
CA MET A 15 22.59 7.03 27.37
C MET A 15 22.99 7.39 25.93
N GLY A 16 22.70 6.47 25.00
CA GLY A 16 22.91 6.70 23.58
C GLY A 16 22.21 7.99 23.14
N LYS A 17 22.96 8.88 22.47
CA LYS A 17 22.42 10.09 21.84
C LYS A 17 21.23 9.72 20.96
N PRO A 18 20.11 10.47 21.00
CA PRO A 18 19.02 10.26 20.08
C PRO A 18 19.53 10.40 18.64
N LYS A 19 19.19 9.43 17.79
CA LYS A 19 19.52 9.42 16.37
C LYS A 19 19.22 10.78 15.76
N SER A 20 20.23 11.38 15.12
CA SER A 20 20.18 12.65 14.40
C SER A 20 18.90 12.74 13.56
N TYR A 21 18.06 13.69 13.92
CA TYR A 21 16.84 14.04 13.21
C TYR A 21 17.25 14.65 11.86
N HIS A 22 16.99 13.96 10.78
CA HIS A 22 17.20 14.50 9.43
C HIS A 22 16.16 15.61 9.18
N HIS A 23 16.56 16.87 9.39
CA HIS A 23 15.73 18.06 9.19
C HIS A 23 15.18 18.22 7.76
N GLY A 24 15.58 17.35 6.80
CA GLY A 24 15.15 17.40 5.38
C GLY A 24 13.92 16.58 5.01
N ASN A 25 13.46 15.62 5.84
CA ASN A 25 12.35 14.71 5.46
C ASN A 25 11.27 14.57 6.55
N LEU A 26 10.88 15.68 7.17
CA LEU A 26 9.83 15.67 8.19
C LEU A 26 8.50 15.09 7.64
N ARG A 27 8.15 15.41 6.39
CA ARG A 27 6.94 14.89 5.75
C ARG A 27 6.95 13.36 5.68
N GLY A 28 8.06 12.74 5.29
CA GLY A 28 8.21 11.28 5.24
C GLY A 28 8.12 10.64 6.62
N VAL A 29 8.77 11.21 7.64
CA VAL A 29 8.69 10.72 9.03
C VAL A 29 7.25 10.76 9.58
N LEU A 30 6.50 11.81 9.24
CA LEU A 30 5.09 11.92 9.62
C LEU A 30 4.23 10.87 8.91
N LEU A 31 4.45 10.61 7.62
CA LEU A 31 3.75 9.56 6.87
C LEU A 31 4.03 8.18 7.44
N GLU A 32 5.29 7.83 7.69
CA GLU A 32 5.64 6.56 8.33
C GLU A 32 5.00 6.38 9.71
N SER A 33 4.97 7.45 10.51
CA SER A 33 4.34 7.44 11.84
C SER A 33 2.82 7.25 11.73
N ALA A 34 2.18 7.85 10.72
CA ALA A 34 0.77 7.66 10.44
C ALA A 34 0.47 6.22 10.00
N ILE A 35 1.26 5.64 9.10
CA ILE A 35 1.10 4.25 8.64
C ILE A 35 1.15 3.28 9.82
N ARG A 36 2.08 3.48 10.77
CA ARG A 36 2.14 2.67 12.00
C ARG A 36 0.89 2.83 12.87
N LEU A 37 0.35 4.05 13.00
CA LEU A 37 -0.90 4.28 13.74
C LEU A 37 -2.09 3.64 13.03
N ILE A 38 -2.15 3.71 11.70
CA ILE A 38 -3.19 3.04 10.91
C ILE A 38 -3.17 1.53 11.14
N ALA A 39 -1.99 0.91 11.22
CA ALA A 39 -1.85 -0.50 11.53
C ALA A 39 -2.38 -0.88 12.91
N GLU A 40 -2.22 0.00 13.91
CA GLU A 40 -2.58 -0.28 15.31
C GLU A 40 -4.04 0.01 15.62
N VAL A 41 -4.57 1.14 15.13
CA VAL A 41 -5.89 1.65 15.54
C VAL A 41 -6.83 1.97 14.37
N GLY A 42 -6.37 1.73 13.15
CA GLY A 42 -7.13 2.05 11.93
C GLY A 42 -7.07 3.53 11.52
N PRO A 43 -7.56 3.85 10.30
CA PRO A 43 -7.41 5.19 9.72
C PRO A 43 -8.26 6.27 10.39
N THR A 44 -9.28 5.90 11.17
CA THR A 44 -10.20 6.85 11.80
C THR A 44 -9.84 7.24 13.23
N ALA A 45 -9.14 6.38 13.97
CA ALA A 45 -8.99 6.47 15.43
C ALA A 45 -7.73 7.18 15.93
N PHE A 46 -7.06 8.00 15.11
CA PHE A 46 -5.90 8.79 15.53
C PHE A 46 -6.01 10.27 15.14
N THR A 47 -5.11 11.09 15.68
CA THR A 47 -5.03 12.54 15.42
C THR A 47 -3.65 12.94 14.90
N LEU A 48 -3.54 14.12 14.27
CA LEU A 48 -2.23 14.68 13.86
C LEU A 48 -1.29 14.89 15.05
N ARG A 49 -1.83 15.16 16.25
CA ARG A 49 -1.03 15.29 17.49
C ARG A 49 -0.41 13.95 17.89
N GLU A 50 -1.12 12.84 17.74
CA GLU A 50 -0.58 11.51 18.00
C GLU A 50 0.48 11.12 16.97
N VAL A 51 0.30 11.50 15.70
CA VAL A 51 1.34 11.35 14.68
C VAL A 51 2.61 12.13 15.07
N ALA A 52 2.47 13.38 15.50
CA ALA A 52 3.60 14.19 15.98
C ALA A 52 4.33 13.54 17.16
N ARG A 53 3.57 13.08 18.17
CA ARG A 53 4.11 12.39 19.33
C ARG A 53 4.88 11.13 18.94
N ARG A 54 4.34 10.32 18.01
CA ARG A 54 5.00 9.10 17.51
C ARG A 54 6.25 9.42 16.69
N ALA A 55 6.21 10.48 15.92
CA ALA A 55 7.33 10.99 15.13
C ALA A 55 8.44 11.64 15.97
N GLY A 56 8.20 11.86 17.28
CA GLY A 56 9.15 12.54 18.17
C GLY A 56 9.34 14.03 17.85
N VAL A 57 8.29 14.69 17.31
CA VAL A 57 8.34 16.11 16.95
C VAL A 57 7.32 16.92 17.74
N SER A 58 7.45 18.26 17.67
CA SER A 58 6.49 19.16 18.30
C SER A 58 5.09 18.92 17.75
N HIS A 59 4.05 19.09 18.58
CA HIS A 59 2.65 18.91 18.20
C HIS A 59 2.19 19.84 17.06
N ASN A 60 2.90 20.94 16.83
CA ASN A 60 2.63 21.87 15.73
C ASN A 60 3.36 21.50 14.42
N ALA A 61 4.35 20.59 14.45
CA ALA A 61 5.15 20.24 13.28
C ALA A 61 4.32 19.65 12.12
N PRO A 62 3.33 18.76 12.34
CA PRO A 62 2.52 18.23 11.25
C PRO A 62 1.77 19.29 10.46
N TYR A 63 1.29 20.35 11.12
CA TYR A 63 0.47 21.39 10.48
C TYR A 63 1.22 22.24 9.45
N ARG A 64 2.55 22.11 9.38
CA ARG A 64 3.37 22.69 8.29
C ARG A 64 3.23 21.93 6.97
N HIS A 65 2.78 20.66 7.03
CA HIS A 65 2.67 19.76 5.87
C HIS A 65 1.24 19.33 5.61
N PHE A 66 0.42 19.21 6.65
CA PHE A 66 -0.94 18.68 6.60
C PHE A 66 -1.86 19.57 7.44
N ARG A 67 -2.80 20.28 6.81
CA ARG A 67 -3.75 21.16 7.52
C ARG A 67 -4.72 20.31 8.36
N HIS A 68 -5.14 19.18 7.80
CA HIS A 68 -6.10 18.26 8.40
C HIS A 68 -5.58 16.82 8.33
N LYS A 69 -6.15 15.93 9.12
CA LYS A 69 -5.86 14.48 9.05
C LYS A 69 -6.12 13.92 7.65
N ASP A 70 -7.14 14.42 6.97
CA ASP A 70 -7.49 13.99 5.62
C ASP A 70 -6.39 14.30 4.59
N ASP A 71 -5.62 15.38 4.77
CA ASP A 71 -4.46 15.67 3.91
C ASP A 71 -3.37 14.60 4.08
N LEU A 72 -3.16 14.18 5.33
CA LEU A 72 -2.24 13.10 5.65
C LEU A 72 -2.70 11.76 5.08
N LEU A 73 -3.99 11.43 5.24
CA LEU A 73 -4.56 10.20 4.67
C LEU A 73 -4.51 10.21 3.14
N ALA A 74 -4.81 11.34 2.51
CA ALA A 74 -4.68 11.50 1.06
C ALA A 74 -3.24 11.28 0.59
N ALA A 75 -2.24 11.79 1.32
CA ALA A 75 -0.84 11.55 1.00
C ALA A 75 -0.44 10.07 1.15
N VAL A 76 -0.97 9.35 2.16
CA VAL A 76 -0.80 7.90 2.29
C VAL A 76 -1.45 7.16 1.12
N ALA A 77 -2.67 7.55 0.72
CA ALA A 77 -3.35 6.97 -0.43
C ALA A 77 -2.58 7.20 -1.73
N THR A 78 -2.10 8.44 -1.97
CA THR A 78 -1.28 8.80 -3.14
C THR A 78 -0.04 7.92 -3.24
N GLN A 79 0.69 7.78 -2.12
CA GLN A 79 1.85 6.89 -2.05
C GLN A 79 1.45 5.45 -2.37
N GLY A 80 0.34 4.96 -1.80
CA GLY A 80 -0.17 3.61 -2.05
C GLY A 80 -0.51 3.36 -3.53
N TYR A 81 -1.16 4.31 -4.19
CA TYR A 81 -1.47 4.18 -5.62
C TYR A 81 -0.23 4.19 -6.50
N HIS A 82 0.78 5.02 -6.19
CA HIS A 82 2.06 4.99 -6.92
C HIS A 82 2.77 3.63 -6.73
N GLU A 83 2.94 3.17 -5.49
CA GLU A 83 3.56 1.87 -5.21
C GLU A 83 2.80 0.71 -5.86
N LEU A 84 1.47 0.78 -5.95
CA LEU A 84 0.64 -0.20 -6.64
C LEU A 84 0.89 -0.18 -8.15
N THR A 85 0.89 1.01 -8.76
CA THR A 85 1.14 1.17 -10.21
C THR A 85 2.52 0.64 -10.57
N ASP A 86 3.56 1.02 -9.80
CA ASP A 86 4.93 0.56 -10.00
C ASP A 86 5.02 -0.98 -9.88
N ALA A 87 4.33 -1.56 -8.88
CA ALA A 87 4.34 -3.01 -8.68
C ALA A 87 3.65 -3.77 -9.83
N MET A 88 2.51 -3.26 -10.33
CA MET A 88 1.81 -3.85 -11.48
C MET A 88 2.65 -3.77 -12.75
N THR A 89 3.24 -2.60 -13.02
CA THR A 89 4.07 -2.36 -14.20
C THR A 89 5.33 -3.23 -14.16
N ALA A 90 6.06 -3.24 -13.05
CA ALA A 90 7.27 -4.04 -12.89
C ALA A 90 7.01 -5.55 -13.03
N ALA A 91 5.87 -6.05 -12.56
CA ALA A 91 5.49 -7.45 -12.74
C ALA A 91 5.14 -7.77 -14.19
N ALA A 92 4.42 -6.87 -14.87
CA ALA A 92 4.05 -7.02 -16.27
C ALA A 92 5.27 -7.00 -17.21
N GLU A 93 6.28 -6.16 -16.93
CA GLU A 93 7.52 -6.05 -17.73
C GLU A 93 8.35 -7.35 -17.78
N GLN A 94 8.13 -8.27 -16.85
CA GLN A 94 8.81 -9.56 -16.85
C GLN A 94 8.22 -10.57 -17.83
N GLU A 95 7.05 -10.26 -18.42
CA GLU A 95 6.30 -11.18 -19.25
C GLU A 95 6.32 -10.78 -20.73
N SER A 96 6.31 -11.77 -21.59
CA SER A 96 6.41 -11.58 -23.04
C SER A 96 5.06 -11.38 -23.73
N THR A 97 3.98 -11.98 -23.19
CA THR A 97 2.65 -11.90 -23.80
C THR A 97 1.77 -10.89 -23.05
N PRO A 98 0.89 -10.13 -23.75
CA PRO A 98 -0.05 -9.23 -23.09
C PRO A 98 -0.94 -9.91 -22.06
N LEU A 99 -1.38 -11.14 -22.31
CA LEU A 99 -2.21 -11.88 -21.36
C LEU A 99 -1.46 -12.22 -20.07
N ASP A 100 -0.20 -12.65 -20.18
CA ASP A 100 0.62 -12.93 -19.02
C ASP A 100 0.95 -11.65 -18.26
N ARG A 101 1.19 -10.51 -18.95
CA ARG A 101 1.34 -9.19 -18.35
C ARG A 101 0.11 -8.81 -17.51
N LEU A 102 -1.08 -8.96 -18.06
CA LEU A 102 -2.34 -8.69 -17.34
C LEU A 102 -2.49 -9.59 -16.10
N LYS A 103 -2.19 -10.88 -16.23
CA LYS A 103 -2.23 -11.83 -15.12
C LYS A 103 -1.25 -11.46 -14.00
N GLN A 104 0.00 -11.16 -14.36
CA GLN A 104 1.03 -10.78 -13.40
C GLN A 104 0.73 -9.44 -12.73
N ALA A 105 0.18 -8.46 -13.45
CA ALA A 105 -0.32 -7.22 -12.85
C ALA A 105 -1.42 -7.51 -11.81
N GLY A 106 -2.35 -8.43 -12.09
CA GLY A 106 -3.37 -8.86 -11.13
C GLY A 106 -2.79 -9.53 -9.87
N LEU A 107 -1.77 -10.40 -10.04
CA LEU A 107 -1.06 -11.01 -8.91
C LEU A 107 -0.28 -9.98 -8.10
N ALA A 108 0.35 -9.01 -8.77
CA ALA A 108 1.05 -7.90 -8.13
C ALA A 108 0.10 -7.02 -7.30
N TYR A 109 -1.13 -6.79 -7.78
CA TYR A 109 -2.19 -6.10 -7.03
C TYR A 109 -2.49 -6.79 -5.70
N VAL A 110 -2.76 -8.10 -5.72
CA VAL A 110 -3.05 -8.89 -4.51
C VAL A 110 -1.81 -8.90 -3.58
N SER A 111 -0.62 -9.09 -4.15
CA SER A 111 0.64 -9.07 -3.41
C SER A 111 0.89 -7.71 -2.72
N PHE A 112 0.58 -6.60 -3.40
CA PHE A 112 0.65 -5.25 -2.82
C PHE A 112 -0.27 -5.14 -1.60
N ALA A 113 -1.54 -5.52 -1.70
CA ALA A 113 -2.49 -5.47 -0.60
C ALA A 113 -2.00 -6.26 0.64
N LEU A 114 -1.39 -7.44 0.41
CA LEU A 114 -0.83 -8.27 1.48
C LEU A 114 0.45 -7.70 2.11
N ARG A 115 1.20 -6.89 1.39
CA ARG A 115 2.44 -6.26 1.89
C ARG A 115 2.20 -4.90 2.52
N ARG A 116 1.17 -4.18 2.06
CA ARG A 116 0.83 -2.80 2.42
C ARG A 116 -0.65 -2.66 2.84
N PRO A 117 -1.14 -3.48 3.79
CA PRO A 117 -2.55 -3.49 4.16
C PRO A 117 -3.04 -2.13 4.68
N GLU A 118 -2.16 -1.34 5.31
CA GLU A 118 -2.47 0.01 5.81
C GLU A 118 -2.76 0.98 4.66
N HIS A 119 -1.90 0.97 3.64
CA HIS A 119 -2.11 1.77 2.42
C HIS A 119 -3.39 1.33 1.72
N PHE A 120 -3.57 0.01 1.52
CA PHE A 120 -4.75 -0.54 0.88
C PHE A 120 -6.04 -0.12 1.61
N THR A 121 -6.04 -0.17 2.94
CA THR A 121 -7.17 0.28 3.75
C THR A 121 -7.46 1.77 3.55
N VAL A 122 -6.43 2.62 3.53
CA VAL A 122 -6.62 4.07 3.30
C VAL A 122 -7.08 4.37 1.88
N MET A 123 -6.54 3.67 0.88
CA MET A 123 -6.91 3.84 -0.54
C MET A 123 -8.38 3.56 -0.81
N PHE A 124 -8.95 2.55 -0.14
CA PHE A 124 -10.27 2.02 -0.50
C PHE A 124 -11.35 2.14 0.60
N ASP A 125 -10.97 2.21 1.89
CA ASP A 125 -11.92 2.20 3.02
C ASP A 125 -11.96 3.50 3.81
N ALA A 126 -10.92 4.32 3.77
CA ALA A 126 -10.96 5.59 4.48
C ALA A 126 -12.09 6.46 3.90
N PRO A 127 -12.92 7.11 4.77
CA PRO A 127 -13.90 8.07 4.30
C PRO A 127 -13.16 9.14 3.50
N SER A 128 -13.23 9.02 2.19
CA SER A 128 -12.36 9.82 1.37
C SER A 128 -13.08 11.05 0.89
N SER A 129 -12.50 12.13 1.22
CA SER A 129 -12.51 13.32 0.41
C SER A 129 -11.71 13.14 -0.92
N LYS A 130 -11.81 11.97 -1.60
CA LYS A 130 -11.16 11.77 -2.92
C LYS A 130 -11.45 12.95 -3.86
N GLN A 131 -12.67 13.45 -3.83
CA GLN A 131 -13.10 14.63 -4.57
C GLN A 131 -12.46 15.95 -4.06
N GLN A 132 -11.95 15.97 -2.82
CA GLN A 132 -11.33 17.15 -2.21
C GLN A 132 -9.79 17.14 -2.26
N ARG A 133 -9.16 16.07 -2.73
CA ARG A 133 -7.69 15.89 -2.80
C ARG A 133 -7.28 15.42 -4.18
N PRO A 134 -7.07 16.35 -5.13
CA PRO A 134 -6.78 16.04 -6.54
C PRO A 134 -5.62 15.05 -6.73
N GLU A 135 -4.53 15.21 -5.97
CA GLU A 135 -3.34 14.34 -6.09
C GLU A 135 -3.66 12.85 -5.87
N ALA A 136 -4.52 12.53 -4.90
CA ALA A 136 -4.91 11.15 -4.63
C ALA A 136 -5.88 10.62 -5.69
N ALA A 137 -6.76 11.47 -6.20
CA ALA A 137 -7.67 11.14 -7.30
C ALA A 137 -6.89 10.85 -8.58
N ASP A 138 -5.96 11.73 -8.95
CA ASP A 138 -5.10 11.57 -10.14
C ASP A 138 -4.23 10.29 -10.05
N ALA A 139 -3.72 9.97 -8.86
CA ALA A 139 -2.95 8.75 -8.65
C ALA A 139 -3.83 7.49 -8.78
N ALA A 140 -5.06 7.52 -8.27
CA ALA A 140 -6.02 6.44 -8.42
C ALA A 140 -6.42 6.22 -9.88
N GLU A 141 -6.68 7.31 -10.62
CA GLU A 141 -7.01 7.27 -12.04
C GLU A 141 -5.85 6.68 -12.86
N ARG A 142 -4.61 7.11 -12.60
CA ARG A 142 -3.43 6.53 -13.26
C ARG A 142 -3.28 5.03 -13.00
N ALA A 143 -3.47 4.59 -11.75
CA ALA A 143 -3.40 3.17 -11.42
C ALA A 143 -4.45 2.35 -12.18
N PHE A 144 -5.68 2.87 -12.29
CA PHE A 144 -6.73 2.20 -13.05
C PHE A 144 -6.51 2.26 -14.57
N SER A 145 -6.04 3.39 -15.11
CA SER A 145 -5.70 3.53 -16.51
C SER A 145 -4.58 2.58 -16.95
N THR A 146 -3.63 2.28 -16.06
CA THR A 146 -2.59 1.25 -16.31
C THR A 146 -3.23 -0.13 -16.54
N LEU A 147 -4.22 -0.50 -15.73
CA LEU A 147 -4.96 -1.76 -15.94
C LEU A 147 -5.74 -1.77 -17.25
N VAL A 148 -6.41 -0.65 -17.59
CA VAL A 148 -7.11 -0.52 -18.88
C VAL A 148 -6.15 -0.71 -20.05
N GLY A 149 -4.94 -0.14 -19.97
CA GLY A 149 -3.89 -0.33 -20.97
C GLY A 149 -3.51 -1.79 -21.19
N PHE A 150 -3.32 -2.57 -20.12
CA PHE A 150 -3.04 -4.01 -20.25
C PHE A 150 -4.19 -4.77 -20.91
N VAL A 151 -5.45 -4.41 -20.63
CA VAL A 151 -6.62 -5.01 -21.28
C VAL A 151 -6.63 -4.67 -22.78
N GLN A 152 -6.38 -3.41 -23.16
CA GLN A 152 -6.32 -2.96 -24.56
C GLN A 152 -5.26 -3.74 -25.33
N GLU A 153 -4.04 -3.90 -24.80
CA GLU A 153 -2.99 -4.71 -25.41
C GLU A 153 -3.44 -6.16 -25.65
N CYS A 154 -4.15 -6.77 -24.71
CA CYS A 154 -4.70 -8.12 -24.86
C CYS A 154 -5.74 -8.19 -25.98
N GLN A 155 -6.61 -7.19 -26.11
CA GLN A 155 -7.63 -7.13 -27.17
C GLN A 155 -7.00 -6.90 -28.54
N GLU A 156 -6.02 -6.01 -28.66
CA GLU A 156 -5.25 -5.77 -29.89
C GLU A 156 -4.56 -7.03 -30.41
N LYS A 157 -4.02 -7.84 -29.49
CA LYS A 157 -3.41 -9.15 -29.81
C LYS A 157 -4.41 -10.31 -29.87
N LYS A 158 -5.72 -10.01 -29.79
CA LYS A 158 -6.82 -10.99 -29.86
C LYS A 158 -6.76 -12.07 -28.77
N GLN A 159 -6.12 -11.79 -27.63
CA GLN A 159 -6.04 -12.69 -26.48
C GLN A 159 -7.26 -12.55 -25.57
N LEU A 160 -7.94 -11.40 -25.60
CA LEU A 160 -9.26 -11.19 -24.99
C LEU A 160 -10.32 -10.97 -26.07
N PRO A 161 -11.60 -11.22 -25.76
CA PRO A 161 -12.71 -10.89 -26.64
C PRO A 161 -12.78 -9.39 -26.96
N PRO A 162 -13.37 -8.98 -28.10
CA PRO A 162 -13.65 -7.57 -28.36
C PRO A 162 -14.74 -7.07 -27.43
N GLY A 163 -14.70 -5.77 -27.11
CA GLY A 163 -15.65 -5.11 -26.21
C GLY A 163 -15.03 -3.85 -25.63
N ASP A 164 -15.73 -3.20 -24.73
CA ASP A 164 -15.19 -2.02 -24.03
C ASP A 164 -14.05 -2.45 -23.10
N PRO A 165 -12.82 -1.95 -23.29
CA PRO A 165 -11.70 -2.25 -22.38
C PRO A 165 -11.99 -1.89 -20.92
N MET A 166 -12.84 -0.88 -20.69
CA MET A 166 -13.25 -0.44 -19.36
C MET A 166 -14.01 -1.54 -18.61
N ASP A 167 -14.95 -2.23 -19.29
CA ASP A 167 -15.74 -3.31 -18.69
C ASP A 167 -14.84 -4.49 -18.30
N PHE A 168 -13.89 -4.87 -19.16
CA PHE A 168 -12.93 -5.93 -18.86
C PHE A 168 -11.97 -5.54 -17.73
N ALA A 169 -11.54 -4.27 -17.67
CA ALA A 169 -10.72 -3.78 -16.58
C ALA A 169 -11.48 -3.79 -15.25
N LEU A 170 -12.74 -3.35 -15.23
CA LEU A 170 -13.61 -3.42 -14.05
C LEU A 170 -13.83 -4.85 -13.59
N LEU A 171 -14.05 -5.78 -14.53
CA LEU A 171 -14.20 -7.20 -14.24
C LEU A 171 -12.93 -7.76 -13.57
N ALA A 172 -11.77 -7.57 -14.19
CA ALA A 172 -10.49 -8.02 -13.66
C ALA A 172 -10.18 -7.41 -12.27
N TRP A 173 -10.42 -6.10 -12.12
CA TRP A 173 -10.22 -5.42 -10.85
C TRP A 173 -11.14 -5.97 -9.75
N SER A 174 -12.41 -6.23 -10.07
CA SER A 174 -13.39 -6.75 -9.09
C SER A 174 -12.92 -8.05 -8.45
N TRP A 175 -12.32 -8.97 -9.23
CA TRP A 175 -11.80 -10.23 -8.68
C TRP A 175 -10.60 -10.02 -7.77
N VAL A 176 -9.56 -9.33 -8.26
CA VAL A 176 -8.32 -9.15 -7.48
C VAL A 176 -8.56 -8.29 -6.25
N HIS A 177 -9.45 -7.29 -6.35
CA HIS A 177 -9.85 -6.47 -5.21
C HIS A 177 -10.64 -7.28 -4.17
N GLY A 178 -11.58 -8.10 -4.62
CA GLY A 178 -12.33 -8.99 -3.73
C GLY A 178 -11.43 -9.95 -2.97
N ILE A 179 -10.49 -10.61 -3.66
CA ILE A 179 -9.50 -11.51 -3.03
C ILE A 179 -8.64 -10.74 -2.02
N ALA A 180 -8.08 -9.60 -2.43
CA ALA A 180 -7.25 -8.76 -1.58
C ALA A 180 -7.99 -8.34 -0.31
N LYS A 181 -9.24 -7.86 -0.47
CA LYS A 181 -10.09 -7.42 0.65
C LYS A 181 -10.41 -8.55 1.62
N LEU A 182 -10.81 -9.71 1.11
CA LEU A 182 -11.08 -10.89 1.94
C LEU A 182 -9.82 -11.37 2.67
N ALA A 183 -8.66 -11.29 2.02
CA ALA A 183 -7.39 -11.70 2.61
C ALA A 183 -6.95 -10.78 3.76
N ILE A 184 -6.91 -9.46 3.53
CA ILE A 184 -6.46 -8.51 4.56
C ILE A 184 -7.41 -8.42 5.76
N THR A 185 -8.71 -8.71 5.55
CA THR A 185 -9.70 -8.77 6.63
C THR A 185 -9.80 -10.14 7.31
N GLY A 186 -8.94 -11.09 6.93
CA GLY A 186 -8.90 -12.43 7.54
C GLY A 186 -10.11 -13.32 7.23
N ARG A 187 -10.89 -12.99 6.18
CA ARG A 187 -12.10 -13.73 5.78
C ARG A 187 -11.84 -14.89 4.80
N LEU A 188 -10.63 -14.95 4.21
CA LEU A 188 -10.22 -16.15 3.46
C LEU A 188 -9.76 -17.25 4.42
N PRO A 189 -10.03 -18.54 4.09
CA PRO A 189 -9.52 -19.67 4.87
C PRO A 189 -7.98 -19.80 4.76
N HIS A 190 -7.38 -19.15 3.77
CA HIS A 190 -5.95 -19.17 3.52
C HIS A 190 -5.20 -18.23 4.47
N ARG A 191 -4.33 -18.79 5.34
CA ARG A 191 -3.62 -18.03 6.39
C ARG A 191 -2.25 -17.50 5.96
N SER A 192 -1.62 -18.09 4.94
CA SER A 192 -0.31 -17.62 4.47
C SER A 192 -0.43 -16.82 3.18
N LYS A 193 0.43 -15.81 3.02
CA LYS A 193 0.51 -14.99 1.80
C LYS A 193 0.67 -15.85 0.53
N ALA A 194 1.51 -16.88 0.60
CA ALA A 194 1.74 -17.79 -0.53
C ALA A 194 0.46 -18.52 -0.96
N LYS A 195 -0.36 -19.01 0.00
CA LYS A 195 -1.64 -19.66 -0.31
C LYS A 195 -2.66 -18.68 -0.88
N VAL A 196 -2.69 -17.44 -0.41
CA VAL A 196 -3.56 -16.40 -0.98
C VAL A 196 -3.17 -16.09 -2.42
N LEU A 197 -1.86 -15.93 -2.71
CA LEU A 197 -1.38 -15.67 -4.08
C LEU A 197 -1.68 -16.85 -5.01
N LYS A 198 -1.51 -18.09 -4.57
CA LYS A 198 -1.87 -19.27 -5.34
C LYS A 198 -3.37 -19.35 -5.63
N PHE A 199 -4.21 -18.93 -4.68
CA PHE A 199 -5.64 -18.82 -4.90
C PHE A 199 -5.99 -17.69 -5.88
N ALA A 200 -5.31 -16.54 -5.78
CA ALA A 200 -5.47 -15.44 -6.73
C ALA A 200 -5.10 -15.85 -8.17
N GLU A 201 -4.00 -16.56 -8.34
CA GLU A 201 -3.57 -17.13 -9.62
C GLU A 201 -4.67 -18.06 -10.20
N PHE A 202 -5.17 -18.99 -9.39
CA PHE A 202 -6.27 -19.86 -9.79
C PHE A 202 -7.50 -19.08 -10.26
N VAL A 203 -7.93 -18.06 -9.48
CA VAL A 203 -9.11 -17.26 -9.87
C VAL A 203 -8.85 -16.48 -11.16
N ILE A 204 -7.69 -15.87 -11.32
CA ILE A 204 -7.32 -15.13 -12.52
C ILE A 204 -7.36 -16.06 -13.74
N ASP A 205 -6.77 -17.26 -13.65
CA ASP A 205 -6.73 -18.22 -14.75
C ASP A 205 -8.11 -18.77 -15.13
N GLN A 206 -9.01 -18.97 -14.16
CA GLN A 206 -10.35 -19.47 -14.42
C GLN A 206 -11.33 -18.39 -14.91
N SER A 207 -11.05 -17.13 -14.61
CA SER A 207 -12.03 -16.06 -14.79
C SER A 207 -11.75 -15.16 -16.01
N LEU A 208 -10.51 -15.07 -16.49
CA LEU A 208 -10.23 -14.30 -17.71
C LEU A 208 -10.88 -14.98 -18.93
N PRO A 209 -11.76 -14.29 -19.65
CA PRO A 209 -12.44 -14.84 -20.84
C PRO A 209 -11.47 -14.92 -22.02
N THR A 210 -10.56 -15.88 -22.00
CA THR A 210 -9.64 -16.12 -23.11
C THR A 210 -10.38 -16.62 -24.33
N ARG A 211 -9.96 -16.18 -25.53
CA ARG A 211 -10.46 -16.79 -26.75
C ARG A 211 -9.96 -18.24 -26.84
N PRO A 212 -10.83 -19.22 -27.17
CA PRO A 212 -10.33 -20.52 -27.55
C PRO A 212 -9.41 -20.37 -28.76
N SER A 213 -8.26 -21.00 -28.66
CA SER A 213 -7.24 -21.10 -29.72
C SER A 213 -7.79 -21.78 -30.98
#